data_c6e1a16635e29adb3bb627130ab7e98d
#
_entry.id   c6e1a16635e29adb3bb627130ab7e98d
#
_cell.length_a   1.000
_cell.length_b   1.000
_cell.length_c   1.000
_cell.angle_alpha   90.00
_cell.angle_beta   90.00
_cell.angle_gamma   90.00
#
_symmetry.space_group_name_H-M   'P 1'
#
loop_
_entity.id
_entity.type
_entity.pdbx_description
1 polymer ?
#
loop_
_entity_poly.entity_id
_entity_poly.type
_entity_poly.pdbx_seq_one_letter_code
_entity_poly.pdbx_strand_id
1 'polypeptide(L)'
;MFILPDVFLALDQWVARENVRARAEGTPAHKKCTIRVLGQAALWVAKVDLTLTATRDLDAYADYDWAVQKELERLLAKDGKVLDPHGHEVWMPRETRYDRLYEGTYVDAWVADPDAVLISKACKAPEKNMGLIIEYLAKGASERFFELAQKYAVDLEQFV
;
A
#
# COMPACT_ATOMS: atom_id res chain seq x y z
N MET A 1 -7.66 17.21 -4.53
CA MET A 1 -6.60 16.49 -3.79
C MET A 1 -6.95 15.02 -3.70
N PHE A 2 -6.00 14.16 -3.97
CA PHE A 2 -6.18 12.70 -3.84
C PHE A 2 -6.06 12.28 -2.38
N ILE A 3 -7.12 11.68 -1.83
CA ILE A 3 -7.15 11.18 -0.45
C ILE A 3 -7.53 9.70 -0.50
N LEU A 4 -6.58 8.83 -0.20
CA LEU A 4 -6.76 7.40 -0.32
C LEU A 4 -7.89 6.83 0.54
N PRO A 5 -8.09 7.25 1.81
CA PRO A 5 -9.25 6.77 2.57
C PRO A 5 -10.60 7.07 1.91
N ASP A 6 -10.72 8.16 1.18
CA ASP A 6 -11.96 8.49 0.46
C ASP A 6 -12.25 7.49 -0.67
N VAL A 7 -11.20 6.98 -1.31
CA VAL A 7 -11.31 5.92 -2.32
C VAL A 7 -11.87 4.64 -1.69
N PHE A 8 -11.38 4.26 -0.53
CA PHE A 8 -11.86 3.06 0.16
C PHE A 8 -13.28 3.23 0.69
N LEU A 9 -13.64 4.43 1.15
CA LEU A 9 -15.02 4.75 1.52
C LEU A 9 -15.95 4.56 0.32
N ALA A 10 -15.59 5.11 -0.83
CA ALA A 10 -16.38 4.98 -2.05
C ALA A 10 -16.50 3.52 -2.49
N LEU A 11 -15.42 2.74 -2.38
CA LEU A 11 -15.43 1.31 -2.69
C LEU A 11 -16.36 0.54 -1.76
N ASP A 12 -16.29 0.81 -0.45
CA ASP A 12 -17.14 0.18 0.55
C ASP A 12 -18.63 0.46 0.27
N GLN A 13 -18.94 1.69 -0.06
CA GLN A 13 -20.31 2.10 -0.43
C GLN A 13 -20.79 1.39 -1.70
N TRP A 14 -19.92 1.25 -2.69
CA TRP A 14 -20.24 0.52 -3.92
C TRP A 14 -20.53 -0.95 -3.63
N VAL A 15 -19.69 -1.61 -2.82
CA VAL A 15 -19.91 -3.01 -2.43
C VAL A 15 -21.24 -3.16 -1.69
N ALA A 16 -21.56 -2.23 -0.79
CA ALA A 16 -22.83 -2.24 -0.06
C ALA A 16 -24.03 -2.22 -1.02
N ARG A 17 -23.99 -1.33 -2.02
CA ARG A 17 -25.07 -1.24 -3.03
C ARG A 17 -25.16 -2.51 -3.88
N GLU A 18 -24.01 -3.03 -4.31
CA GLU A 18 -23.97 -4.28 -5.08
C GLU A 18 -24.54 -5.46 -4.28
N ASN A 19 -24.24 -5.52 -3.00
CA ASN A 19 -24.74 -6.60 -2.14
C ASN A 19 -26.24 -6.52 -1.89
N VAL A 20 -26.81 -5.31 -1.82
CA VAL A 20 -28.27 -5.13 -1.77
C VAL A 20 -28.90 -5.68 -3.05
N ARG A 21 -28.34 -5.31 -4.20
CA ARG A 21 -28.82 -5.80 -5.50
C ARG A 21 -28.69 -7.31 -5.64
N ALA A 22 -27.55 -7.87 -5.22
CA ALA A 22 -27.30 -9.31 -5.27
C ALA A 22 -28.33 -10.10 -4.47
N ARG A 23 -28.69 -9.61 -3.27
CA ARG A 23 -29.74 -10.25 -2.45
C ARG A 23 -31.10 -10.23 -3.14
N ALA A 24 -31.45 -9.10 -3.76
CA ALA A 24 -32.72 -8.96 -4.46
C ALA A 24 -32.80 -9.90 -5.69
N GLU A 25 -31.67 -10.12 -6.36
CA GLU A 25 -31.57 -10.96 -7.55
C GLU A 25 -31.25 -12.42 -7.24
N GLY A 26 -30.97 -12.77 -6.01
CA GLY A 26 -30.57 -14.12 -5.61
C GLY A 26 -29.19 -14.54 -6.11
N THR A 27 -28.30 -13.57 -6.38
CA THR A 27 -26.92 -13.80 -6.80
C THR A 27 -25.95 -13.72 -5.60
N PRO A 28 -24.75 -14.30 -5.70
CA PRO A 28 -23.78 -14.24 -4.62
C PRO A 28 -23.35 -12.81 -4.29
N ALA A 29 -23.35 -12.47 -2.99
CA ALA A 29 -22.85 -11.21 -2.50
C ALA A 29 -21.31 -11.23 -2.43
N HIS A 30 -20.71 -10.02 -2.51
CA HIS A 30 -19.28 -9.86 -2.29
C HIS A 30 -18.95 -10.05 -0.81
N LYS A 31 -17.89 -10.80 -0.53
CA LYS A 31 -17.38 -10.97 0.82
C LYS A 31 -16.62 -9.72 1.25
N LYS A 32 -16.56 -9.48 2.56
CA LYS A 32 -15.70 -8.44 3.10
C LYS A 32 -14.25 -8.70 2.68
N CYS A 33 -13.57 -7.67 2.19
CA CYS A 33 -12.19 -7.75 1.75
C CYS A 33 -11.26 -6.92 2.60
N THR A 34 -9.98 -7.30 2.60
CA THR A 34 -8.89 -6.58 3.23
C THR A 34 -7.90 -6.14 2.17
N ILE A 35 -7.51 -4.87 2.19
CA ILE A 35 -6.56 -4.28 1.25
C ILE A 35 -5.36 -3.77 2.05
N ARG A 36 -4.16 -4.18 1.68
CA ARG A 36 -2.92 -3.71 2.27
C ARG A 36 -2.18 -2.85 1.27
N VAL A 37 -1.95 -1.59 1.63
CA VAL A 37 -1.22 -0.63 0.80
C VAL A 37 0.26 -0.74 1.09
N LEU A 38 1.05 -0.91 0.04
CA LEU A 38 2.49 -1.13 0.08
C LEU A 38 3.21 -0.02 -0.69
N GLY A 39 4.52 -0.12 -0.79
CA GLY A 39 5.33 0.70 -1.68
C GLY A 39 5.31 2.20 -1.41
N GLN A 40 5.49 2.97 -2.46
CA GLN A 40 5.58 4.44 -2.38
C GLN A 40 4.33 5.07 -1.78
N ALA A 41 3.16 4.55 -2.09
CA ALA A 41 1.90 5.06 -1.55
C ALA A 41 1.84 4.94 -0.02
N ALA A 42 2.42 3.88 0.56
CA ALA A 42 2.49 3.72 2.01
C ALA A 42 3.34 4.82 2.65
N LEU A 43 4.44 5.21 2.02
CA LEU A 43 5.28 6.32 2.49
C LEU A 43 4.53 7.65 2.43
N TRP A 44 3.76 7.88 1.36
CA TRP A 44 2.92 9.07 1.23
C TRP A 44 1.86 9.14 2.33
N VAL A 45 1.18 8.04 2.59
CA VAL A 45 0.13 7.97 3.62
C VAL A 45 0.72 8.24 5.01
N ALA A 46 1.90 7.69 5.30
CA ALA A 46 2.59 7.87 6.58
C ALA A 46 3.17 9.28 6.76
N LYS A 47 3.18 10.10 5.70
CA LYS A 47 3.72 11.47 5.71
C LYS A 47 5.16 11.53 6.20
N VAL A 48 5.97 10.59 5.73
CA VAL A 48 7.39 10.54 6.10
C VAL A 48 8.11 11.81 5.66
N ASP A 49 9.08 12.26 6.47
CA ASP A 49 9.90 13.43 6.14
C ASP A 49 11.02 13.05 5.17
N LEU A 50 10.64 12.69 3.96
CA LEU A 50 11.56 12.30 2.88
C LEU A 50 11.07 12.91 1.58
N THR A 51 11.99 13.14 0.66
CA THR A 51 11.66 13.61 -0.68
C THR A 51 11.11 12.43 -1.50
N LEU A 52 9.79 12.41 -1.67
CA LEU A 52 9.10 11.34 -2.40
C LEU A 52 8.75 11.82 -3.81
N THR A 53 9.06 10.99 -4.80
CA THR A 53 8.57 11.22 -6.15
C THR A 53 7.08 10.93 -6.21
N ALA A 54 6.35 11.69 -7.02
CA ALA A 54 4.95 11.40 -7.28
C ALA A 54 4.82 10.02 -7.92
N THR A 55 3.85 9.25 -7.47
CA THR A 55 3.56 7.94 -8.05
C THR A 55 2.14 7.91 -8.59
N ARG A 56 1.97 7.32 -9.78
CA ARG A 56 0.66 7.00 -10.33
C ARG A 56 0.17 5.66 -9.81
N ASP A 57 1.10 4.75 -9.50
CA ASP A 57 0.81 3.36 -9.20
C ASP A 57 0.54 3.17 -7.72
N LEU A 58 -0.53 2.47 -7.41
CA LEU A 58 -0.82 1.98 -6.09
C LEU A 58 -0.42 0.51 -6.02
N ASP A 59 0.53 0.20 -5.14
CA ASP A 59 0.88 -1.18 -4.82
C ASP A 59 -0.03 -1.67 -3.70
N ALA A 60 -0.76 -2.74 -3.95
CA ALA A 60 -1.66 -3.30 -2.96
C ALA A 60 -1.67 -4.82 -3.00
N TYR A 61 -1.82 -5.42 -1.82
CA TYR A 61 -2.09 -6.84 -1.65
C TYR A 61 -3.50 -6.98 -1.07
N ALA A 62 -4.40 -7.65 -1.78
CA ALA A 62 -5.80 -7.70 -1.40
C ALA A 62 -6.42 -9.06 -1.71
N ASP A 63 -7.46 -9.41 -0.95
CA ASP A 63 -8.23 -10.64 -1.10
C ASP A 63 -9.60 -10.42 -1.75
N TYR A 64 -9.79 -9.27 -2.40
CA TYR A 64 -11.05 -8.97 -3.07
C TYR A 64 -11.28 -9.82 -4.33
N ASP A 65 -12.54 -9.91 -4.77
CA ASP A 65 -12.87 -10.54 -6.04
C ASP A 65 -12.59 -9.59 -7.21
N TRP A 66 -12.71 -10.11 -8.41
CA TRP A 66 -12.41 -9.36 -9.63
C TRP A 66 -13.28 -8.12 -9.80
N ALA A 67 -14.58 -8.20 -9.48
CA ALA A 67 -15.50 -7.08 -9.65
C ALA A 67 -15.15 -5.93 -8.71
N VAL A 68 -14.79 -6.23 -7.47
CA VAL A 68 -14.34 -5.24 -6.49
C VAL A 68 -13.02 -4.61 -6.95
N GLN A 69 -12.09 -5.41 -7.45
CA GLN A 69 -10.85 -4.91 -8.01
C GLN A 69 -11.10 -3.92 -9.15
N LYS A 70 -12.00 -4.25 -10.07
CA LYS A 70 -12.32 -3.37 -11.20
C LYS A 70 -12.93 -2.05 -10.75
N GLU A 71 -13.77 -2.07 -9.71
CA GLU A 71 -14.30 -0.83 -9.15
C GLU A 71 -13.21 0.01 -8.49
N LEU A 72 -12.28 -0.61 -7.77
CA LEU A 72 -11.12 0.11 -7.22
C LEU A 72 -10.30 0.77 -8.33
N GLU A 73 -10.03 0.05 -9.41
CA GLU A 73 -9.30 0.59 -10.56
C GLU A 73 -10.03 1.80 -11.13
N ARG A 74 -11.37 1.73 -11.26
CA ARG A 74 -12.20 2.82 -11.78
C ARG A 74 -12.14 4.05 -10.87
N LEU A 75 -12.21 3.84 -9.55
CA LEU A 75 -12.14 4.93 -8.57
C LEU A 75 -10.77 5.60 -8.59
N LEU A 76 -9.70 4.82 -8.67
CA LEU A 76 -8.34 5.36 -8.75
C LEU A 76 -8.13 6.16 -10.04
N ALA A 77 -8.69 5.71 -11.15
CA ALA A 77 -8.54 6.37 -12.44
C ALA A 77 -9.11 7.79 -12.44
N LYS A 78 -10.11 8.08 -11.62
CA LYS A 78 -10.68 9.43 -11.47
C LYS A 78 -9.63 10.44 -11.01
N ASP A 79 -8.63 10.01 -10.29
CA ASP A 79 -7.54 10.84 -9.77
C ASP A 79 -6.22 10.61 -10.53
N GLY A 80 -6.30 9.98 -11.69
CA GLY A 80 -5.12 9.67 -12.51
C GLY A 80 -4.23 8.61 -11.90
N LYS A 81 -4.76 7.79 -10.99
CA LYS A 81 -4.02 6.71 -10.33
C LYS A 81 -4.34 5.36 -10.97
N VAL A 82 -3.40 4.45 -10.86
CA VAL A 82 -3.48 3.11 -11.43
C VAL A 82 -3.16 2.08 -10.35
N LEU A 83 -3.95 1.03 -10.26
CA LEU A 83 -3.60 -0.11 -9.43
C LEU A 83 -2.51 -0.90 -10.16
N ASP A 84 -1.33 -1.03 -9.55
CA ASP A 84 -0.23 -1.77 -10.14
C ASP A 84 -0.61 -3.25 -10.23
N PRO A 85 -0.65 -3.85 -11.44
CA PRO A 85 -1.00 -5.26 -11.60
C PRO A 85 -0.03 -6.21 -10.92
N HIS A 86 1.19 -5.76 -10.59
CA HIS A 86 2.22 -6.52 -9.90
C HIS A 86 2.40 -6.09 -8.44
N GLY A 87 1.56 -5.20 -7.93
CA GLY A 87 1.65 -4.70 -6.55
C GLY A 87 1.59 -5.82 -5.51
N HIS A 88 0.82 -6.86 -5.76
CA HIS A 88 0.72 -8.03 -4.88
C HIS A 88 2.01 -8.86 -4.82
N GLU A 89 2.94 -8.67 -5.75
CA GLU A 89 4.23 -9.36 -5.81
C GLU A 89 5.33 -8.61 -5.05
N VAL A 90 5.03 -7.41 -4.53
CA VAL A 90 6.00 -6.63 -3.77
C VAL A 90 6.36 -7.39 -2.49
N TRP A 91 7.64 -7.73 -2.38
CA TRP A 91 8.14 -8.40 -1.19
C TRP A 91 8.15 -7.42 0.00
N MET A 92 7.70 -7.91 1.15
CA MET A 92 7.76 -7.18 2.42
C MET A 92 8.41 -8.04 3.49
N PRO A 93 9.18 -7.45 4.41
CA PRO A 93 9.72 -8.21 5.53
C PRO A 93 8.60 -8.81 6.37
N ARG A 94 8.88 -9.96 6.97
CA ARG A 94 7.93 -10.65 7.83
C ARG A 94 7.45 -9.79 9.00
N GLU A 95 8.31 -8.92 9.48
CA GLU A 95 8.06 -8.02 10.62
C GLU A 95 7.23 -6.80 10.28
N THR A 96 6.77 -6.68 9.02
CA THR A 96 5.97 -5.53 8.61
C THR A 96 4.77 -5.33 9.53
N ARG A 97 4.61 -4.10 9.98
CA ARG A 97 3.44 -3.68 10.76
C ARG A 97 2.47 -2.97 9.85
N TYR A 98 1.19 -3.17 10.09
CA TYR A 98 0.14 -2.54 9.29
C TYR A 98 -0.75 -1.70 10.20
N ASP A 99 -0.90 -0.42 9.86
CA ASP A 99 -1.81 0.48 10.53
C ASP A 99 -3.13 0.56 9.77
N ARG A 100 -4.23 0.74 10.51
CA ARG A 100 -5.54 0.85 9.91
C ARG A 100 -5.66 2.17 9.16
N LEU A 101 -5.93 2.09 7.86
CA LEU A 101 -6.15 3.25 7.01
C LEU A 101 -7.64 3.57 6.83
N TYR A 102 -8.46 2.52 6.73
CA TYR A 102 -9.91 2.64 6.59
C TYR A 102 -10.59 1.41 7.20
N GLU A 103 -11.64 1.63 7.95
CA GLU A 103 -12.46 0.57 8.51
C GLU A 103 -13.89 0.72 8.02
N GLY A 104 -14.38 -0.28 7.29
CA GLY A 104 -15.72 -0.27 6.72
C GLY A 104 -16.49 -1.55 6.99
N THR A 105 -17.69 -1.62 6.45
CA THR A 105 -18.55 -2.80 6.55
C THR A 105 -18.04 -3.93 5.65
N TYR A 106 -17.66 -3.60 4.42
CA TYR A 106 -17.25 -4.57 3.40
C TYR A 106 -15.79 -4.41 2.96
N VAL A 107 -15.14 -3.31 3.33
CA VAL A 107 -13.75 -3.03 2.98
C VAL A 107 -13.00 -2.56 4.21
N ASP A 108 -11.90 -3.22 4.52
CA ASP A 108 -10.89 -2.72 5.45
C ASP A 108 -9.61 -2.46 4.66
N ALA A 109 -8.96 -1.35 4.95
CA ALA A 109 -7.67 -1.03 4.36
C ALA A 109 -6.62 -0.78 5.43
N TRP A 110 -5.42 -1.27 5.17
CA TRP A 110 -4.25 -1.16 6.02
C TRP A 110 -3.10 -0.59 5.23
N VAL A 111 -2.16 0.02 5.91
CA VAL A 111 -0.95 0.56 5.28
C VAL A 111 0.29 0.01 5.98
N ALA A 112 1.27 -0.42 5.18
CA ALA A 112 2.53 -0.93 5.68
C ALA A 112 3.35 0.19 6.34
N ASP A 113 4.05 -0.13 7.43
CA ASP A 113 4.88 0.84 8.12
C ASP A 113 6.08 1.28 7.27
N PRO A 114 6.52 2.54 7.43
CA PRO A 114 7.60 3.11 6.61
C PRO A 114 8.91 2.35 6.66
N ASP A 115 9.35 1.90 7.83
CA ASP A 115 10.61 1.18 7.95
C ASP A 115 10.61 -0.11 7.14
N ALA A 116 9.52 -0.87 7.19
CA ALA A 116 9.37 -2.09 6.41
C ALA A 116 9.37 -1.80 4.91
N VAL A 117 8.68 -0.73 4.48
CA VAL A 117 8.68 -0.29 3.08
C VAL A 117 10.08 0.07 2.61
N LEU A 118 10.83 0.83 3.42
CA LEU A 118 12.19 1.23 3.08
C LEU A 118 13.14 0.03 3.03
N ILE A 119 12.99 -0.93 3.92
CA ILE A 119 13.75 -2.18 3.88
C ILE A 119 13.43 -2.97 2.60
N SER A 120 12.16 -3.08 2.24
CA SER A 120 11.76 -3.73 0.98
C SER A 120 12.45 -3.08 -0.22
N LYS A 121 12.44 -1.75 -0.28
CA LYS A 121 13.09 -0.98 -1.35
C LYS A 121 14.62 -1.18 -1.35
N ALA A 122 15.24 -1.16 -0.19
CA ALA A 122 16.69 -1.36 -0.07
C ALA A 122 17.12 -2.77 -0.47
N CYS A 123 16.31 -3.78 -0.14
CA CYS A 123 16.60 -5.17 -0.48
C CYS A 123 16.38 -5.49 -1.95
N LYS A 124 15.27 -5.02 -2.52
CA LYS A 124 14.80 -5.50 -3.82
C LYS A 124 15.08 -4.56 -4.98
N ALA A 125 15.26 -3.29 -4.70
CA ALA A 125 15.54 -2.29 -5.74
C ALA A 125 16.47 -1.19 -5.21
N PRO A 126 17.67 -1.55 -4.73
CA PRO A 126 18.57 -0.57 -4.10
C PRO A 126 18.98 0.55 -5.06
N GLU A 127 19.23 0.24 -6.32
CA GLU A 127 19.66 1.23 -7.31
C GLU A 127 18.57 2.25 -7.58
N LYS A 128 17.34 1.80 -7.75
CA LYS A 128 16.18 2.65 -8.00
C LYS A 128 15.87 3.57 -6.83
N ASN A 129 16.14 3.12 -5.62
CA ASN A 129 15.78 3.82 -4.37
C ASN A 129 16.99 4.41 -3.66
N MET A 130 18.13 4.52 -4.34
CA MET A 130 19.40 4.98 -3.77
C MET A 130 19.25 6.34 -3.07
N GLY A 131 18.71 7.33 -3.76
CA GLY A 131 18.55 8.67 -3.20
C GLY A 131 17.63 8.70 -1.97
N LEU A 132 16.56 7.93 -2.00
CA LEU A 132 15.60 7.84 -0.90
C LEU A 132 16.24 7.27 0.36
N ILE A 133 16.99 6.17 0.22
CA ILE A 133 17.64 5.53 1.35
C ILE A 133 18.78 6.39 1.89
N ILE A 134 19.58 7.00 1.02
CA ILE A 134 20.63 7.95 1.43
C ILE A 134 20.03 9.08 2.28
N GLU A 135 18.92 9.68 1.83
CA GLU A 135 18.25 10.73 2.57
C GLU A 135 17.77 10.25 3.93
N TYR A 136 17.16 9.07 3.98
CA TYR A 136 16.67 8.52 5.24
C TYR A 136 17.79 8.29 6.25
N LEU A 137 18.90 7.71 5.80
CA LEU A 137 20.08 7.49 6.66
C LEU A 137 20.67 8.83 7.14
N ALA A 138 20.73 9.83 6.26
CA ALA A 138 21.29 11.14 6.60
C ALA A 138 20.43 11.88 7.64
N LYS A 139 19.13 11.68 7.62
CA LYS A 139 18.20 12.31 8.59
C LYS A 139 18.09 11.56 9.91
N GLY A 140 18.78 10.46 10.06
CA GLY A 140 18.75 9.64 11.27
C GLY A 140 17.68 8.56 11.18
N ALA A 141 18.00 7.45 10.53
CA ALA A 141 17.12 6.30 10.43
C ALA A 141 16.83 5.70 11.81
N SER A 142 15.65 5.08 11.95
CA SER A 142 15.23 4.47 13.20
C SER A 142 16.08 3.26 13.56
N GLU A 143 16.12 2.94 14.85
CA GLU A 143 16.76 1.72 15.34
C GLU A 143 16.15 0.47 14.68
N ARG A 144 14.84 0.46 14.53
CA ARG A 144 14.11 -0.64 13.88
C ARG A 144 14.57 -0.86 12.43
N PHE A 145 14.82 0.24 11.70
CA PHE A 145 15.36 0.13 10.33
C PHE A 145 16.71 -0.58 10.33
N PHE A 146 17.60 -0.21 11.24
CA PHE A 146 18.92 -0.86 11.33
C PHE A 146 18.82 -2.33 11.73
N GLU A 147 17.92 -2.67 12.64
CA GLU A 147 17.68 -4.07 13.03
C GLU A 147 17.17 -4.90 11.84
N LEU A 148 16.23 -4.37 11.09
CA LEU A 148 15.72 -5.04 9.89
C LEU A 148 16.80 -5.15 8.80
N ALA A 149 17.59 -4.10 8.62
CA ALA A 149 18.69 -4.11 7.65
C ALA A 149 19.69 -5.21 7.98
N GLN A 150 20.03 -5.37 9.25
CA GLN A 150 20.93 -6.43 9.70
C GLN A 150 20.31 -7.81 9.48
N LYS A 151 19.05 -8.00 9.86
CA LYS A 151 18.34 -9.27 9.71
C LYS A 151 18.27 -9.73 8.26
N TYR A 152 18.01 -8.82 7.33
CA TYR A 152 17.87 -9.13 5.92
C TYR A 152 19.15 -8.90 5.11
N ALA A 153 20.27 -8.71 5.80
CA ALA A 153 21.61 -8.57 5.21
C ALA A 153 21.68 -7.44 4.15
N VAL A 154 21.03 -6.31 4.44
CA VAL A 154 21.12 -5.12 3.60
C VAL A 154 22.50 -4.49 3.78
N ASP A 155 23.23 -4.33 2.68
CA ASP A 155 24.51 -3.62 2.69
C ASP A 155 24.25 -2.12 2.72
N LEU A 156 24.26 -1.52 3.90
CA LEU A 156 24.02 -0.09 4.08
C LEU A 156 25.17 0.78 3.55
N GLU A 157 26.37 0.22 3.39
CA GLU A 157 27.52 0.96 2.86
C GLU A 157 27.30 1.42 1.42
N GLN A 158 26.47 0.69 0.66
CA GLN A 158 26.13 1.09 -0.72
C GLN A 158 25.35 2.42 -0.78
N PHE A 159 24.77 2.85 0.35
CA PHE A 159 23.98 4.08 0.42
C PHE A 159 24.72 5.24 1.09
N VAL A 160 26.00 5.16 1.18
CA VAL A 160 26.82 6.20 1.82
C VAL A 160 27.36 7.18 0.77
#